data_67148c7a3b0d7667ceec517f2f9c5ab0
#
_entry.id   67148c7a3b0d7667ceec517f2f9c5ab0
#
_cell.length_a   1.000
_cell.length_b   1.000
_cell.length_c   1.000
_cell.angle_alpha   90.00
_cell.angle_beta   90.00
_cell.angle_gamma   90.00
#
_symmetry.space_group_name_H-M   'P 1'
#
loop_
_entity.id
_entity.type
_entity.pdbx_description
1 polymer ?
#
loop_
_entity_poly.entity_id
_entity_poly.type
_entity_poly.pdbx_seq_one_letter_code
_entity_poly.pdbx_strand_id
1 'polypeptide(L)'
;AMGVFGGRATASGSYSTAADPARPVLKLDAAVSGASFRKTFEELEMVQQLVPIFAKTGGDYSLSLDLGTSLDAAMSPDLRSLNAAGEIKSANIHVQNIEAFDALAKALGNDDLRKIEARDVAIRFSIKDGRITTQPFDLKMGGVNINLAGSTGLDQTIDYKARVAVPGGKTLQSVGVNIGGTFSSPKITLGIREAAEEAVKNVVDEQIQKLTGSESLSEEIAKQAENLRAEAKRAGEKLIAAAQEQRAKLVEAAASKGALARIAAEKGGDKLVQEAEKQAANLEAEAERQIEKLTSKKE
;
A
#
# COMPACT_ATOMS: atom_id res chain seq x y z
N ALA A 1 20.85 5.70 -29.28
CA ALA A 1 19.80 6.39 -28.52
C ALA A 1 18.79 6.99 -29.47
N MET A 2 17.55 6.88 -29.18
CA MET A 2 16.45 7.45 -29.97
C MET A 2 15.65 8.42 -29.10
N GLY A 3 15.01 9.41 -29.73
CA GLY A 3 14.09 10.33 -29.05
C GLY A 3 12.76 9.62 -28.84
N VAL A 4 12.23 9.59 -27.59
CA VAL A 4 10.93 8.97 -27.24
C VAL A 4 10.27 9.79 -26.14
N PHE A 5 8.97 10.00 -26.26
CA PHE A 5 8.13 10.65 -25.22
C PHE A 5 8.67 11.99 -24.68
N GLY A 6 9.40 12.72 -25.51
CA GLY A 6 10.08 13.97 -25.12
C GLY A 6 11.47 13.79 -24.52
N GLY A 7 11.89 12.57 -24.22
CA GLY A 7 13.19 12.20 -23.68
C GLY A 7 14.06 11.40 -24.66
N ARG A 8 14.94 10.60 -24.11
CA ARG A 8 15.83 9.71 -24.88
C ARG A 8 15.76 8.31 -24.33
N ALA A 9 15.80 7.32 -25.23
CA ALA A 9 15.90 5.92 -24.87
C ALA A 9 17.12 5.24 -25.50
N THR A 10 17.65 4.26 -24.78
CA THR A 10 18.54 3.21 -25.29
C THR A 10 17.89 1.88 -24.97
N ALA A 11 18.01 0.94 -25.89
CA ALA A 11 17.49 -0.41 -25.69
C ALA A 11 18.43 -1.41 -26.32
N SER A 12 18.50 -2.59 -25.70
CA SER A 12 19.13 -3.79 -26.22
C SER A 12 18.21 -4.98 -25.90
N GLY A 13 18.28 -6.03 -26.71
CA GLY A 13 17.41 -7.16 -26.45
C GLY A 13 17.55 -8.26 -27.47
N SER A 14 16.70 -9.26 -27.35
CA SER A 14 16.64 -10.41 -28.24
C SER A 14 15.21 -10.73 -28.62
N TYR A 15 15.06 -11.20 -29.84
CA TYR A 15 13.83 -11.72 -30.40
C TYR A 15 14.04 -13.16 -30.77
N SER A 16 13.16 -14.08 -30.39
CA SER A 16 13.30 -15.50 -30.61
C SER A 16 11.98 -16.14 -31.00
N THR A 17 12.00 -16.90 -32.07
CA THR A 17 10.92 -17.78 -32.55
C THR A 17 11.19 -19.26 -32.25
N ALA A 18 12.27 -19.57 -31.52
CA ALA A 18 12.75 -20.94 -31.36
C ALA A 18 11.81 -21.86 -30.59
N ALA A 19 11.04 -21.30 -29.63
CA ALA A 19 10.09 -22.08 -28.84
C ALA A 19 8.75 -22.26 -29.56
N ASP A 20 8.23 -21.18 -30.12
CA ASP A 20 6.97 -21.15 -30.87
C ASP A 20 7.01 -20.00 -31.90
N PRO A 21 7.04 -20.32 -33.21
CA PRO A 21 7.04 -19.30 -34.26
C PRO A 21 5.77 -18.43 -34.27
N ALA A 22 4.64 -18.94 -33.78
CA ALA A 22 3.38 -18.20 -33.71
C ALA A 22 3.32 -17.27 -32.49
N ARG A 23 4.18 -17.47 -31.50
CA ARG A 23 4.29 -16.67 -30.27
C ARG A 23 5.76 -16.34 -29.97
N PRO A 24 6.37 -15.45 -30.76
CA PRO A 24 7.77 -15.06 -30.53
C PRO A 24 7.97 -14.48 -29.14
N VAL A 25 9.16 -14.70 -28.58
CA VAL A 25 9.54 -14.12 -27.29
C VAL A 25 10.44 -12.92 -27.52
N LEU A 26 10.09 -11.80 -26.93
CA LEU A 26 10.89 -10.58 -26.86
C LEU A 26 11.49 -10.45 -25.46
N LYS A 27 12.80 -10.23 -25.38
CA LYS A 27 13.47 -9.76 -24.16
C LYS A 27 14.08 -8.40 -24.46
N LEU A 28 13.95 -7.46 -23.54
CA LEU A 28 14.37 -6.08 -23.73
C LEU A 28 14.94 -5.51 -22.44
N ASP A 29 16.15 -4.98 -22.52
CA ASP A 29 16.76 -4.09 -21.54
C ASP A 29 16.63 -2.66 -22.06
N ALA A 30 15.96 -1.77 -21.35
CA ALA A 30 15.73 -0.42 -21.77
C ALA A 30 16.12 0.59 -20.68
N ALA A 31 16.69 1.68 -21.09
CA ALA A 31 16.90 2.86 -20.25
C ALA A 31 16.32 4.08 -20.95
N VAL A 32 15.49 4.80 -20.21
CA VAL A 32 14.83 6.04 -20.67
C VAL A 32 15.26 7.19 -19.76
N SER A 33 15.51 8.36 -20.31
CA SER A 33 15.87 9.55 -19.55
C SER A 33 15.09 10.78 -20.01
N GLY A 34 14.51 11.53 -19.07
CA GLY A 34 13.81 12.77 -19.32
C GLY A 34 12.52 12.60 -20.15
N ALA A 35 11.86 11.44 -20.07
CA ALA A 35 10.58 11.22 -20.73
C ALA A 35 9.43 11.83 -19.94
N SER A 36 8.44 12.37 -20.63
CA SER A 36 7.24 12.94 -20.01
C SER A 36 6.23 11.84 -19.67
N PHE A 37 5.72 11.83 -18.44
CA PHE A 37 4.65 10.90 -18.03
C PHE A 37 3.43 10.98 -18.96
N ARG A 38 2.99 12.21 -19.26
CA ARG A 38 1.84 12.44 -20.13
C ARG A 38 2.05 11.91 -21.54
N LYS A 39 3.16 12.25 -22.18
CA LYS A 39 3.46 11.77 -23.54
C LYS A 39 3.58 10.26 -23.60
N THR A 40 4.20 9.65 -22.59
CA THR A 40 4.27 8.18 -22.49
C THR A 40 2.90 7.56 -22.44
N PHE A 41 1.98 8.14 -21.67
CA PHE A 41 0.59 7.67 -21.59
C PHE A 41 -0.14 7.84 -22.94
N GLU A 42 0.03 8.97 -23.61
CA GLU A 42 -0.63 9.27 -24.88
C GLU A 42 -0.16 8.36 -26.03
N GLU A 43 1.12 7.97 -26.03
CA GLU A 43 1.76 7.23 -27.11
C GLU A 43 1.80 5.70 -26.92
N LEU A 44 1.65 5.19 -25.68
CA LEU A 44 1.76 3.76 -25.37
C LEU A 44 0.48 3.17 -24.78
N GLU A 45 -0.24 2.40 -25.60
CA GLU A 45 -1.47 1.69 -25.16
C GLU A 45 -1.24 0.78 -23.95
N MET A 46 -0.10 0.09 -23.90
CA MET A 46 0.27 -0.74 -22.75
C MET A 46 0.34 0.07 -21.44
N VAL A 47 0.85 1.30 -21.50
CA VAL A 47 0.90 2.19 -20.34
C VAL A 47 -0.49 2.68 -19.94
N GLN A 48 -1.38 2.92 -20.91
CA GLN A 48 -2.77 3.29 -20.64
C GLN A 48 -3.51 2.21 -19.86
N GLN A 49 -3.21 0.94 -20.13
CA GLN A 49 -3.82 -0.19 -19.44
C GLN A 49 -3.18 -0.48 -18.07
N LEU A 50 -1.85 -0.45 -17.97
CA LEU A 50 -1.11 -0.84 -16.77
C LEU A 50 -0.93 0.30 -15.75
N VAL A 51 -0.81 1.55 -16.23
CA VAL A 51 -0.45 2.69 -15.38
C VAL A 51 -1.31 3.92 -15.69
N PRO A 52 -2.64 3.81 -15.53
CA PRO A 52 -3.56 4.90 -15.89
C PRO A 52 -3.30 6.21 -15.13
N ILE A 53 -2.61 6.15 -14.00
CA ILE A 53 -2.21 7.34 -13.23
C ILE A 53 -1.29 8.28 -14.04
N PHE A 54 -0.56 7.79 -15.04
CA PHE A 54 0.29 8.63 -15.90
C PHE A 54 -0.50 9.71 -16.64
N ALA A 55 -1.77 9.47 -16.96
CA ALA A 55 -2.67 10.48 -17.52
C ALA A 55 -2.83 11.73 -16.64
N LYS A 56 -2.69 11.55 -15.34
CA LYS A 56 -2.88 12.58 -14.30
C LYS A 56 -1.55 13.05 -13.69
N THR A 57 -0.42 12.54 -14.21
CA THR A 57 0.92 12.81 -13.71
C THR A 57 1.62 13.82 -14.61
N GLY A 58 2.06 14.92 -14.01
CA GLY A 58 2.95 15.89 -14.64
C GLY A 58 4.39 15.69 -14.20
N GLY A 59 5.32 16.14 -15.02
CA GLY A 59 6.75 16.02 -14.83
C GLY A 59 7.40 15.02 -15.78
N ASP A 60 8.70 14.85 -15.61
CA ASP A 60 9.53 13.97 -16.43
C ASP A 60 10.13 12.87 -15.55
N TYR A 61 10.46 11.76 -16.17
CA TYR A 61 11.03 10.61 -15.48
C TYR A 61 12.21 9.99 -16.23
N SER A 62 13.00 9.23 -15.49
CA SER A 62 13.95 8.26 -16.02
C SER A 62 13.52 6.87 -15.59
N LEU A 63 13.73 5.88 -16.46
CA LEU A 63 13.32 4.50 -16.26
C LEU A 63 14.47 3.58 -16.63
N SER A 64 14.75 2.59 -15.78
CA SER A 64 15.47 1.39 -16.13
C SER A 64 14.48 0.23 -16.13
N LEU A 65 14.50 -0.61 -17.17
CA LEU A 65 13.53 -1.66 -17.37
C LEU A 65 14.20 -2.88 -17.99
N ASP A 66 14.01 -4.02 -17.36
CA ASP A 66 14.23 -5.36 -17.93
C ASP A 66 12.85 -5.98 -18.13
N LEU A 67 12.56 -6.43 -19.35
CA LEU A 67 11.29 -7.04 -19.66
C LEU A 67 11.42 -8.26 -20.56
N GLY A 68 10.52 -9.22 -20.36
CA GLY A 68 10.28 -10.34 -21.26
C GLY A 68 8.79 -10.51 -21.51
N THR A 69 8.39 -10.74 -22.76
CA THR A 69 7.00 -10.97 -23.13
C THR A 69 6.92 -11.85 -24.40
N SER A 70 5.81 -12.56 -24.56
CA SER A 70 5.45 -13.15 -25.85
C SER A 70 4.75 -12.10 -26.71
N LEU A 71 4.92 -12.21 -28.03
CA LEU A 71 4.21 -11.37 -28.98
C LEU A 71 3.05 -12.17 -29.60
N ASP A 72 1.98 -11.48 -29.97
CA ASP A 72 0.90 -12.07 -30.74
C ASP A 72 1.19 -12.05 -32.25
N ALA A 73 0.21 -12.49 -33.06
CA ALA A 73 0.35 -12.52 -34.52
C ALA A 73 0.47 -11.12 -35.16
N ALA A 74 0.06 -10.06 -34.46
CA ALA A 74 0.23 -8.67 -34.87
C ALA A 74 1.53 -8.05 -34.34
N MET A 75 2.41 -8.85 -33.73
CA MET A 75 3.65 -8.43 -33.07
C MET A 75 3.41 -7.50 -31.86
N SER A 76 2.22 -7.54 -31.29
CA SER A 76 1.88 -6.79 -30.07
C SER A 76 2.26 -7.60 -28.83
N PRO A 77 2.74 -6.95 -27.74
CA PRO A 77 3.05 -7.64 -26.49
C PRO A 77 1.81 -8.27 -25.86
N ASP A 78 1.89 -9.56 -25.52
CA ASP A 78 0.87 -10.22 -24.70
C ASP A 78 1.07 -9.81 -23.23
N LEU A 79 0.24 -8.87 -22.74
CA LEU A 79 0.35 -8.32 -21.41
C LEU A 79 0.20 -9.34 -20.27
N ARG A 80 -0.42 -10.51 -20.55
CA ARG A 80 -0.51 -11.60 -19.57
C ARG A 80 0.80 -12.36 -19.42
N SER A 81 1.60 -12.41 -20.50
CA SER A 81 2.94 -13.02 -20.50
C SER A 81 4.04 -12.06 -20.05
N LEU A 82 3.69 -10.77 -19.87
CA LEU A 82 4.65 -9.74 -19.54
C LEU A 82 5.25 -9.99 -18.16
N ASN A 83 6.57 -10.19 -18.13
CA ASN A 83 7.38 -10.18 -16.92
C ASN A 83 8.38 -9.04 -17.04
N ALA A 84 8.41 -8.18 -16.06
CA ALA A 84 9.33 -7.05 -16.06
C ALA A 84 9.76 -6.68 -14.65
N ALA A 85 10.92 -6.06 -14.53
CA ALA A 85 11.38 -5.38 -13.34
C ALA A 85 12.02 -4.06 -13.74
N GLY A 86 11.86 -3.04 -12.91
CA GLY A 86 12.38 -1.73 -13.23
C GLY A 86 12.39 -0.76 -12.05
N GLU A 87 13.02 0.37 -12.30
CA GLU A 87 13.03 1.52 -11.40
C GLU A 87 12.70 2.77 -12.19
N ILE A 88 11.69 3.51 -11.73
CA ILE A 88 11.34 4.84 -12.25
C ILE A 88 11.81 5.90 -11.26
N LYS A 89 12.47 6.93 -11.77
CA LYS A 89 12.94 8.10 -10.99
C LYS A 89 12.40 9.38 -11.59
N SER A 90 12.00 10.31 -10.73
CA SER A 90 11.59 11.64 -11.15
C SER A 90 12.05 12.67 -10.13
N ALA A 91 12.63 13.77 -10.63
CA ALA A 91 13.00 14.87 -9.79
C ALA A 91 11.78 15.66 -9.27
N ASN A 92 10.71 15.71 -10.05
CA ASN A 92 9.50 16.41 -9.69
C ASN A 92 8.26 15.68 -10.26
N ILE A 93 7.36 15.27 -9.39
CA ILE A 93 6.08 14.65 -9.77
C ILE A 93 4.94 15.53 -9.26
N HIS A 94 3.99 15.79 -10.15
CA HIS A 94 2.72 16.43 -9.81
C HIS A 94 1.59 15.48 -10.19
N VAL A 95 0.80 15.04 -9.22
CA VAL A 95 -0.39 14.22 -9.48
C VAL A 95 -1.58 14.87 -8.80
N GLN A 96 -2.68 15.02 -9.54
CA GLN A 96 -3.92 15.61 -9.05
C GLN A 96 -5.14 15.00 -9.74
N ASN A 97 -6.32 15.25 -9.19
CA ASN A 97 -7.60 14.76 -9.71
C ASN A 97 -7.65 13.21 -9.78
N ILE A 98 -7.22 12.58 -8.71
CA ILE A 98 -7.29 11.13 -8.50
C ILE A 98 -8.34 10.84 -7.42
N GLU A 99 -9.34 10.05 -7.76
CA GLU A 99 -10.45 9.69 -6.86
C GLU A 99 -9.95 9.03 -5.56
N ALA A 100 -8.89 8.22 -5.64
CA ALA A 100 -8.27 7.61 -4.47
C ALA A 100 -7.67 8.65 -3.51
N PHE A 101 -7.12 9.75 -4.02
CA PHE A 101 -6.58 10.83 -3.20
C PHE A 101 -7.69 11.68 -2.59
N ASP A 102 -8.78 11.92 -3.34
CA ASP A 102 -9.96 12.60 -2.81
C ASP A 102 -10.61 11.77 -1.68
N ALA A 103 -10.70 10.47 -1.87
CA ALA A 103 -11.21 9.56 -0.86
C ALA A 103 -10.28 9.51 0.39
N LEU A 104 -8.97 9.49 0.18
CA LEU A 104 -7.97 9.54 1.26
C LEU A 104 -8.04 10.85 2.04
N ALA A 105 -8.07 11.99 1.34
CA ALA A 105 -8.20 13.31 1.93
C ALA A 105 -9.45 13.43 2.79
N LYS A 106 -10.57 12.91 2.29
CA LYS A 106 -11.85 12.87 3.00
C LYS A 106 -11.79 11.94 4.23
N ALA A 107 -11.16 10.77 4.10
CA ALA A 107 -11.05 9.80 5.18
C ALA A 107 -10.19 10.31 6.34
N LEU A 108 -9.12 11.05 6.03
CA LEU A 108 -8.17 11.59 7.01
C LEU A 108 -8.45 13.06 7.39
N GLY A 109 -9.46 13.71 6.78
CA GLY A 109 -9.80 15.10 7.05
C GLY A 109 -8.70 16.11 6.66
N ASN A 110 -7.85 15.76 5.69
CA ASN A 110 -6.71 16.57 5.25
C ASN A 110 -6.73 16.79 3.72
N ASP A 111 -7.11 18.01 3.30
CA ASP A 111 -7.22 18.37 1.89
C ASP A 111 -5.85 18.42 1.16
N ASP A 112 -4.75 18.54 1.87
CA ASP A 112 -3.41 18.50 1.29
C ASP A 112 -3.10 17.14 0.64
N LEU A 113 -3.84 16.10 1.00
CA LEU A 113 -3.71 14.75 0.42
C LEU A 113 -4.43 14.59 -0.94
N ARG A 114 -5.08 15.63 -1.47
CA ARG A 114 -5.74 15.59 -2.79
C ARG A 114 -4.76 15.66 -3.95
N LYS A 115 -3.54 16.08 -3.70
CA LYS A 115 -2.50 16.22 -4.72
C LYS A 115 -1.15 15.75 -4.20
N ILE A 116 -0.38 15.15 -5.09
CA ILE A 116 1.03 14.84 -4.85
C ILE A 116 1.86 15.94 -5.53
N GLU A 117 2.74 16.56 -4.75
CA GLU A 117 3.85 17.34 -5.22
C GLU A 117 5.10 16.76 -4.57
N ALA A 118 5.72 15.79 -5.23
CA ALA A 118 6.85 15.07 -4.67
C ALA A 118 8.13 15.35 -5.47
N ARG A 119 9.26 15.36 -4.76
CA ARG A 119 10.60 15.54 -5.34
C ARG A 119 11.44 14.30 -5.07
N ASP A 120 12.38 14.04 -5.98
CA ASP A 120 13.38 12.98 -5.85
C ASP A 120 12.74 11.60 -5.57
N VAL A 121 11.66 11.29 -6.29
CA VAL A 121 10.93 10.04 -6.15
C VAL A 121 11.64 8.92 -6.88
N ALA A 122 11.81 7.78 -6.23
CA ALA A 122 12.32 6.55 -6.82
C ALA A 122 11.36 5.40 -6.48
N ILE A 123 10.81 4.76 -7.50
CA ILE A 123 9.83 3.66 -7.37
C ILE A 123 10.37 2.43 -8.08
N ARG A 124 10.64 1.37 -7.33
CA ARG A 124 10.96 0.05 -7.89
C ARG A 124 9.69 -0.76 -8.04
N PHE A 125 9.59 -1.44 -9.16
CA PHE A 125 8.42 -2.23 -9.47
C PHE A 125 8.79 -3.54 -10.19
N SER A 126 7.84 -4.46 -10.16
CA SER A 126 7.84 -5.65 -11.00
C SER A 126 6.47 -5.81 -11.67
N ILE A 127 6.47 -6.43 -12.85
CA ILE A 127 5.25 -6.80 -13.56
C ILE A 127 5.25 -8.32 -13.70
N LYS A 128 4.19 -8.95 -13.26
CA LYS A 128 4.00 -10.40 -13.40
C LYS A 128 2.50 -10.71 -13.39
N ASP A 129 2.10 -11.69 -14.20
CA ASP A 129 0.72 -12.20 -14.26
C ASP A 129 -0.32 -11.07 -14.44
N GLY A 130 0.00 -10.08 -15.27
CA GLY A 130 -0.86 -8.93 -15.52
C GLY A 130 -1.01 -7.95 -14.36
N ARG A 131 -0.09 -7.97 -13.38
CA ARG A 131 -0.06 -7.00 -12.27
C ARG A 131 1.28 -6.29 -12.18
N ILE A 132 1.22 -4.97 -11.98
CA ILE A 132 2.35 -4.18 -11.51
C ILE A 132 2.35 -4.21 -9.99
N THR A 133 3.48 -4.54 -9.38
CA THR A 133 3.69 -4.48 -7.93
C THR A 133 4.84 -3.52 -7.64
N THR A 134 4.61 -2.53 -6.78
CA THR A 134 5.64 -1.60 -6.31
C THR A 134 6.25 -2.07 -5.01
N GLN A 135 7.57 -1.93 -4.88
CA GLN A 135 8.23 -2.01 -3.58
C GLN A 135 7.84 -0.78 -2.73
N PRO A 136 7.98 -0.85 -1.39
CA PRO A 136 7.74 0.31 -0.54
C PRO A 136 8.58 1.53 -0.97
N PHE A 137 7.92 2.66 -1.12
CA PHE A 137 8.55 3.93 -1.46
C PHE A 137 7.90 5.07 -0.67
N ASP A 138 8.66 6.15 -0.49
CA ASP A 138 8.23 7.31 0.26
C ASP A 138 7.78 8.43 -0.66
N LEU A 139 6.64 9.04 -0.30
CA LEU A 139 6.11 10.24 -0.92
C LEU A 139 5.88 11.32 0.14
N LYS A 140 6.06 12.58 -0.25
CA LYS A 140 5.68 13.73 0.57
C LYS A 140 4.48 14.41 -0.07
N MET A 141 3.36 14.42 0.64
CA MET A 141 2.10 15.05 0.20
C MET A 141 1.70 16.12 1.21
N GLY A 142 1.62 17.38 0.79
CA GLY A 142 1.15 18.48 1.64
C GLY A 142 1.84 18.56 3.02
N GLY A 143 3.14 18.27 3.09
CA GLY A 143 3.88 18.24 4.35
C GLY A 143 3.81 16.91 5.11
N VAL A 144 2.99 15.97 4.67
CA VAL A 144 2.81 14.63 5.26
C VAL A 144 3.72 13.63 4.55
N ASN A 145 4.45 12.82 5.31
CA ASN A 145 5.22 11.71 4.75
C ASN A 145 4.32 10.47 4.64
N ILE A 146 4.32 9.85 3.47
CA ILE A 146 3.54 8.65 3.17
C ILE A 146 4.50 7.59 2.66
N ASN A 147 4.55 6.45 3.33
CA ASN A 147 5.18 5.24 2.81
C ASN A 147 4.10 4.40 2.12
N LEU A 148 4.30 4.06 0.85
CA LEU A 148 3.31 3.43 -0.01
C LEU A 148 3.90 2.20 -0.69
N ALA A 149 3.16 1.09 -0.68
CA ALA A 149 3.46 -0.11 -1.45
C ALA A 149 2.15 -0.74 -1.93
N GLY A 150 2.16 -1.42 -3.06
CA GLY A 150 0.96 -2.09 -3.51
C GLY A 150 1.03 -2.57 -4.95
N SER A 151 -0.13 -2.88 -5.49
CA SER A 151 -0.22 -3.41 -6.85
C SER A 151 -1.43 -2.89 -7.61
N THR A 152 -1.28 -2.87 -8.94
CA THR A 152 -2.34 -2.55 -9.91
C THR A 152 -2.45 -3.67 -10.92
N GLY A 153 -3.65 -4.19 -11.17
CA GLY A 153 -3.94 -5.19 -12.19
C GLY A 153 -4.34 -4.58 -13.54
N LEU A 154 -4.22 -5.38 -14.62
CA LEU A 154 -4.77 -5.07 -15.94
C LEU A 154 -6.28 -4.81 -15.93
N ASP A 155 -6.99 -5.38 -14.96
CA ASP A 155 -8.41 -5.18 -14.69
C ASP A 155 -8.70 -3.87 -13.93
N GLN A 156 -7.68 -3.01 -13.78
CA GLN A 156 -7.69 -1.76 -13.03
C GLN A 156 -7.97 -1.92 -11.52
N THR A 157 -7.97 -3.14 -11.00
CA THR A 157 -8.01 -3.34 -9.55
C THR A 157 -6.74 -2.83 -8.91
N ILE A 158 -6.89 -2.19 -7.74
CA ILE A 158 -5.79 -1.66 -6.95
C ILE A 158 -5.81 -2.29 -5.56
N ASP A 159 -4.61 -2.54 -5.04
CA ASP A 159 -4.40 -2.99 -3.67
C ASP A 159 -3.11 -2.34 -3.16
N TYR A 160 -3.27 -1.21 -2.48
CA TYR A 160 -2.17 -0.44 -1.92
C TYR A 160 -2.31 -0.32 -0.41
N LYS A 161 -1.18 -0.38 0.26
CA LYS A 161 -1.02 -0.10 1.68
C LYS A 161 -0.20 1.16 1.84
N ALA A 162 -0.73 2.13 2.55
CA ALA A 162 -0.05 3.37 2.87
C ALA A 162 0.14 3.50 4.38
N ARG A 163 1.29 4.00 4.78
CA ARG A 163 1.54 4.47 6.14
C ARG A 163 1.70 5.98 6.08
N VAL A 164 0.74 6.68 6.67
CA VAL A 164 0.67 8.14 6.65
C VAL A 164 1.16 8.68 7.98
N ALA A 165 2.26 9.43 7.99
CA ALA A 165 2.75 10.12 9.17
C ALA A 165 1.90 11.36 9.42
N VAL A 166 1.18 11.41 10.54
CA VAL A 166 0.33 12.57 10.90
C VAL A 166 1.13 13.51 11.78
N PRO A 167 1.32 14.78 11.39
CA PRO A 167 1.96 15.76 12.25
C PRO A 167 1.07 16.08 13.46
N GLY A 168 1.55 15.88 14.65
CA GLY A 168 0.83 16.31 15.87
C GLY A 168 1.20 15.50 17.11
N GLY A 169 2.08 16.03 17.95
CA GLY A 169 2.46 15.46 19.24
C GLY A 169 3.92 15.06 19.33
N LYS A 170 4.38 14.78 20.56
CA LYS A 170 5.79 14.41 20.86
C LYS A 170 6.25 13.09 20.24
N THR A 171 5.35 12.32 19.61
CA THR A 171 5.62 11.08 18.89
C THR A 171 4.92 11.12 17.53
N LEU A 172 5.67 10.89 16.45
CA LEU A 172 5.13 10.69 15.11
C LEU A 172 4.19 9.49 15.14
N GLN A 173 2.89 9.75 15.07
CA GLN A 173 1.89 8.70 14.93
C GLN A 173 1.68 8.46 13.45
N SER A 174 1.78 7.21 13.01
CA SER A 174 1.45 6.81 11.65
C SER A 174 0.10 6.09 11.62
N VAL A 175 -0.71 6.43 10.63
CA VAL A 175 -1.98 5.74 10.35
C VAL A 175 -1.77 4.82 9.16
N GLY A 176 -2.07 3.54 9.33
CA GLY A 176 -2.16 2.59 8.23
C GLY A 176 -3.41 2.87 7.40
N VAL A 177 -3.30 2.82 6.09
CA VAL A 177 -4.40 3.01 5.14
C VAL A 177 -4.33 1.92 4.09
N ASN A 178 -5.43 1.18 3.92
CA ASN A 178 -5.57 0.25 2.81
C ASN A 178 -6.42 0.89 1.73
N ILE A 179 -5.94 0.86 0.49
CA ILE A 179 -6.56 1.44 -0.69
C ILE A 179 -6.83 0.30 -1.66
N GLY A 180 -8.05 -0.19 -1.69
CA GLY A 180 -8.50 -1.26 -2.57
C GLY A 180 -9.53 -0.77 -3.59
N GLY A 181 -10.20 -1.71 -4.26
CA GLY A 181 -11.19 -1.41 -5.29
C GLY A 181 -10.57 -1.22 -6.67
N THR A 182 -10.98 -0.18 -7.38
CA THR A 182 -10.42 0.19 -8.69
C THR A 182 -9.99 1.66 -8.70
N PHE A 183 -9.23 2.08 -9.71
CA PHE A 183 -8.85 3.48 -9.86
C PHE A 183 -10.04 4.44 -9.90
N SER A 184 -11.14 4.04 -10.55
CA SER A 184 -12.36 4.84 -10.68
C SER A 184 -13.34 4.67 -9.51
N SER A 185 -13.15 3.66 -8.66
CA SER A 185 -13.99 3.40 -7.48
C SER A 185 -13.14 2.87 -6.33
N PRO A 186 -12.26 3.72 -5.75
CA PRO A 186 -11.38 3.31 -4.67
C PRO A 186 -12.14 3.09 -3.37
N LYS A 187 -11.72 2.08 -2.63
CA LYS A 187 -12.20 1.77 -1.28
C LYS A 187 -11.08 2.05 -0.28
N ILE A 188 -11.27 3.04 0.57
CA ILE A 188 -10.32 3.40 1.61
C ILE A 188 -10.77 2.77 2.93
N THR A 189 -9.88 2.00 3.54
CA THR A 189 -10.05 1.51 4.92
C THR A 189 -8.84 1.92 5.75
N LEU A 190 -9.08 2.45 6.94
CA LEU A 190 -8.01 2.84 7.83
C LEU A 190 -7.53 1.58 8.57
N GLY A 191 -6.27 1.23 8.33
CA GLY A 191 -5.67 0.02 8.85
C GLY A 191 -5.03 0.27 10.21
N ILE A 192 -5.80 0.09 11.26
CA ILE A 192 -5.26 -0.08 12.61
C ILE A 192 -4.79 -1.54 12.79
N ARG A 193 -5.21 -2.42 11.90
CA ARG A 193 -5.10 -3.87 11.97
C ARG A 193 -3.66 -4.41 11.96
N GLU A 194 -2.78 -3.84 11.14
CA GLU A 194 -1.41 -4.37 10.97
C GLU A 194 -0.53 -4.13 12.21
N ALA A 195 -0.66 -2.97 12.87
CA ALA A 195 0.07 -2.71 14.10
C ALA A 195 -0.39 -3.61 15.26
N ALA A 196 -1.66 -4.00 15.24
CA ALA A 196 -2.24 -4.89 16.24
C ALA A 196 -1.90 -6.37 15.99
N GLU A 197 -1.97 -6.84 14.73
CA GLU A 197 -1.56 -8.20 14.35
C GLU A 197 -0.06 -8.42 14.59
N GLU A 198 0.78 -7.42 14.29
CA GLU A 198 2.22 -7.48 14.54
C GLU A 198 2.55 -7.47 16.04
N ALA A 199 1.82 -6.69 16.85
CA ALA A 199 1.98 -6.68 18.31
C ALA A 199 1.59 -8.03 18.92
N VAL A 200 0.47 -8.64 18.48
CA VAL A 200 0.06 -9.97 18.97
C VAL A 200 1.01 -11.06 18.51
N LYS A 201 1.47 -11.02 17.25
CA LYS A 201 2.42 -11.99 16.71
C LYS A 201 3.77 -11.94 17.45
N ASN A 202 4.30 -10.76 17.72
CA ASN A 202 5.56 -10.59 18.43
C ASN A 202 5.46 -11.10 19.88
N VAL A 203 4.34 -10.88 20.56
CA VAL A 203 4.08 -11.41 21.91
C VAL A 203 3.99 -12.93 21.89
N VAL A 204 3.31 -13.52 20.89
CA VAL A 204 3.16 -14.97 20.76
C VAL A 204 4.51 -15.64 20.44
N ASP A 205 5.29 -15.09 19.51
CA ASP A 205 6.60 -15.63 19.13
C ASP A 205 7.62 -15.56 20.30
N GLU A 206 7.60 -14.49 21.11
CA GLU A 206 8.45 -14.35 22.30
C GLU A 206 8.06 -15.33 23.41
N GLN A 207 6.78 -15.64 23.55
CA GLN A 207 6.28 -16.59 24.56
C GLN A 207 6.52 -18.05 24.17
N ILE A 208 6.44 -18.40 22.88
CA ILE A 208 6.75 -19.74 22.38
C ILE A 208 8.24 -20.09 22.60
N GLN A 209 9.15 -19.12 22.46
CA GLN A 209 10.58 -19.33 22.73
C GLN A 209 10.92 -19.59 24.20
N LYS A 210 10.08 -19.14 25.14
CA LYS A 210 10.29 -19.35 26.59
C LYS A 210 9.79 -20.73 27.08
N LEU A 211 9.01 -21.45 26.25
CA LEU A 211 8.33 -22.70 26.64
C LEU A 211 9.17 -23.98 26.54
N THR A 212 10.39 -23.92 26.06
CA THR A 212 11.19 -25.14 25.81
C THR A 212 11.96 -25.69 27.02
N GLY A 213 11.60 -25.32 28.26
CA GLY A 213 12.43 -25.73 29.38
C GLY A 213 11.87 -25.86 30.79
N SER A 214 10.67 -26.34 31.13
CA SER A 214 10.41 -26.80 32.52
C SER A 214 9.10 -27.57 32.80
N GLU A 215 9.13 -28.34 33.84
CA GLU A 215 8.15 -29.28 34.37
C GLU A 215 7.00 -28.59 35.13
N SER A 216 5.88 -28.53 34.61
CA SER A 216 4.47 -28.56 35.05
C SER A 216 3.58 -27.93 34.01
N LEU A 217 3.39 -28.67 32.94
CA LEU A 217 2.79 -28.20 31.69
C LEU A 217 1.37 -27.64 31.83
N SER A 218 0.60 -28.03 32.84
CA SER A 218 -0.80 -27.62 32.94
C SER A 218 -1.04 -26.29 33.66
N GLU A 219 -0.25 -25.97 34.68
CA GLU A 219 -0.34 -24.67 35.38
C GLU A 219 0.30 -23.55 34.59
N GLU A 220 1.39 -23.86 33.88
CA GLU A 220 2.08 -22.93 33.01
C GLU A 220 1.21 -22.52 31.81
N ILE A 221 0.52 -23.49 31.17
CA ILE A 221 -0.43 -23.25 30.07
C ILE A 221 -1.62 -22.39 30.54
N ALA A 222 -2.16 -22.65 31.75
CA ALA A 222 -3.26 -21.85 32.29
C ALA A 222 -2.82 -20.40 32.57
N LYS A 223 -1.64 -20.21 33.13
CA LYS A 223 -1.07 -18.88 33.40
C LYS A 223 -0.74 -18.12 32.12
N GLN A 224 -0.30 -18.82 31.08
CA GLN A 224 -0.03 -18.21 29.78
C GLN A 224 -1.32 -17.85 29.02
N ALA A 225 -2.38 -18.68 29.14
CA ALA A 225 -3.67 -18.37 28.59
C ALA A 225 -4.24 -17.08 29.22
N GLU A 226 -4.08 -16.92 30.54
CA GLU A 226 -4.50 -15.70 31.23
C GLU A 226 -3.68 -14.48 30.83
N ASN A 227 -2.37 -14.63 30.64
CA ASN A 227 -1.50 -13.57 30.16
C ASN A 227 -1.88 -13.16 28.71
N LEU A 228 -2.10 -14.10 27.81
CA LEU A 228 -2.53 -13.84 26.43
C LEU A 228 -3.86 -13.07 26.37
N ARG A 229 -4.83 -13.45 27.21
CA ARG A 229 -6.09 -12.72 27.35
C ARG A 229 -5.88 -11.29 27.84
N ALA A 230 -5.07 -11.13 28.87
CA ALA A 230 -4.79 -9.82 29.45
C ALA A 230 -4.05 -8.90 28.47
N GLU A 231 -3.13 -9.44 27.68
CA GLU A 231 -2.37 -8.69 26.68
C GLU A 231 -3.22 -8.33 25.47
N ALA A 232 -4.03 -9.26 24.95
CA ALA A 232 -4.99 -8.97 23.87
C ALA A 232 -5.98 -7.88 24.27
N LYS A 233 -6.50 -7.93 25.50
CA LYS A 233 -7.38 -6.90 26.04
C LYS A 233 -6.69 -5.56 26.17
N ARG A 234 -5.48 -5.50 26.73
CA ARG A 234 -4.68 -4.26 26.83
C ARG A 234 -4.33 -3.67 25.45
N ALA A 235 -4.03 -4.53 24.47
CA ALA A 235 -3.79 -4.11 23.10
C ALA A 235 -5.05 -3.52 22.46
N GLY A 236 -6.22 -4.16 22.66
CA GLY A 236 -7.51 -3.65 22.23
C GLY A 236 -7.87 -2.30 22.87
N GLU A 237 -7.69 -2.15 24.19
CA GLU A 237 -7.92 -0.91 24.91
C GLU A 237 -7.01 0.22 24.42
N LYS A 238 -5.74 -0.05 24.13
CA LYS A 238 -4.81 0.92 23.54
C LYS A 238 -5.23 1.35 22.14
N LEU A 239 -5.74 0.44 21.34
CA LEU A 239 -6.26 0.74 20.01
C LEU A 239 -7.47 1.68 20.08
N ILE A 240 -8.42 1.37 20.93
CA ILE A 240 -9.62 2.19 21.11
C ILE A 240 -9.22 3.58 21.65
N ALA A 241 -8.32 3.65 22.63
CA ALA A 241 -7.83 4.91 23.16
C ALA A 241 -7.12 5.76 22.10
N ALA A 242 -6.28 5.15 21.28
CA ALA A 242 -5.60 5.82 20.17
C ALA A 242 -6.59 6.34 19.11
N ALA A 243 -7.62 5.57 18.78
CA ALA A 243 -8.67 5.98 17.85
C ALA A 243 -9.49 7.15 18.40
N GLN A 244 -9.81 7.13 19.70
CA GLN A 244 -10.51 8.23 20.37
C GLN A 244 -9.66 9.51 20.41
N GLU A 245 -8.39 9.40 20.68
CA GLU A 245 -7.46 10.55 20.63
C GLU A 245 -7.36 11.13 19.21
N GLN A 246 -7.28 10.26 18.20
CA GLN A 246 -7.29 10.72 16.80
C GLN A 246 -8.60 11.38 16.41
N ARG A 247 -9.74 10.82 16.83
CA ARG A 247 -11.06 11.45 16.66
C ARG A 247 -11.07 12.86 17.25
N ALA A 248 -10.58 13.02 18.48
CA ALA A 248 -10.53 14.32 19.14
C ALA A 248 -9.68 15.33 18.36
N LYS A 249 -8.50 14.92 17.89
CA LYS A 249 -7.60 15.76 17.07
C LYS A 249 -8.22 16.14 15.71
N LEU A 250 -8.93 15.22 15.06
CA LEU A 250 -9.63 15.50 13.81
C LEU A 250 -10.74 16.54 14.01
N VAL A 251 -11.51 16.43 15.07
CA VAL A 251 -12.59 17.37 15.41
C VAL A 251 -12.02 18.73 15.77
N GLU A 252 -10.94 18.78 16.55
CA GLU A 252 -10.25 20.02 16.91
C GLU A 252 -9.66 20.73 15.68
N ALA A 253 -8.99 20.00 14.81
CA ALA A 253 -8.43 20.55 13.56
C ALA A 253 -9.52 21.05 12.59
N ALA A 254 -10.73 20.51 12.67
CA ALA A 254 -11.87 20.92 11.86
C ALA A 254 -12.66 22.09 12.50
N ALA A 255 -12.46 22.40 13.79
CA ALA A 255 -13.22 23.41 14.51
C ALA A 255 -13.11 24.81 13.89
N SER A 256 -11.94 25.14 13.35
CA SER A 256 -11.68 26.43 12.67
C SER A 256 -12.13 26.46 11.20
N LYS A 257 -12.54 25.33 10.61
CA LYS A 257 -12.85 25.18 9.18
C LYS A 257 -14.36 25.24 8.87
N GLY A 258 -15.20 25.49 9.87
CA GLY A 258 -16.65 25.64 9.72
C GLY A 258 -17.45 24.38 10.07
N ALA A 259 -18.77 24.54 10.18
CA ALA A 259 -19.68 23.52 10.71
C ALA A 259 -19.69 22.21 9.87
N LEU A 260 -19.65 22.30 8.55
CA LEU A 260 -19.63 21.13 7.66
C LEU A 260 -18.33 20.31 7.81
N ALA A 261 -17.19 20.97 7.96
CA ALA A 261 -15.91 20.32 8.17
C ALA A 261 -15.90 19.59 9.52
N ARG A 262 -16.49 20.19 10.56
CA ARG A 262 -16.61 19.57 11.88
C ARG A 262 -17.49 18.32 11.85
N ILE A 263 -18.66 18.37 11.21
CA ILE A 263 -19.54 17.20 11.05
C ILE A 263 -18.84 16.06 10.28
N ALA A 264 -18.09 16.39 9.24
CA ALA A 264 -17.32 15.40 8.49
C ALA A 264 -16.21 14.76 9.34
N ALA A 265 -15.51 15.56 10.15
CA ALA A 265 -14.48 15.07 11.07
C ALA A 265 -15.05 14.21 12.20
N GLU A 266 -16.21 14.58 12.77
CA GLU A 266 -16.94 13.78 13.76
C GLU A 266 -17.32 12.41 13.17
N LYS A 267 -17.97 12.38 11.98
CA LYS A 267 -18.32 11.12 11.29
C LYS A 267 -17.11 10.26 10.93
N GLY A 268 -16.03 10.88 10.48
CA GLY A 268 -14.78 10.19 10.18
C GLY A 268 -14.16 9.59 11.44
N GLY A 269 -14.13 10.36 12.51
CA GLY A 269 -13.62 9.93 13.80
C GLY A 269 -14.47 8.82 14.44
N ASP A 270 -15.79 8.87 14.33
CA ASP A 270 -16.67 7.81 14.82
C ASP A 270 -16.43 6.48 14.09
N LYS A 271 -16.19 6.51 12.77
CA LYS A 271 -15.81 5.32 12.02
C LYS A 271 -14.45 4.75 12.46
N LEU A 272 -13.49 5.62 12.78
CA LEU A 272 -12.20 5.18 13.33
C LEU A 272 -12.38 4.42 14.65
N VAL A 273 -13.19 4.95 15.55
CA VAL A 273 -13.46 4.32 16.85
C VAL A 273 -14.20 2.98 16.65
N GLN A 274 -15.22 2.94 15.81
CA GLN A 274 -15.93 1.68 15.49
C GLN A 274 -15.02 0.62 14.87
N GLU A 275 -14.10 1.02 14.02
CA GLU A 275 -13.15 0.07 13.42
C GLU A 275 -12.15 -0.42 14.47
N ALA A 276 -11.68 0.46 15.36
CA ALA A 276 -10.82 0.08 16.47
C ALA A 276 -11.52 -0.91 17.44
N GLU A 277 -12.79 -0.70 17.74
CA GLU A 277 -13.60 -1.60 18.57
C GLU A 277 -13.74 -2.99 17.94
N LYS A 278 -14.03 -3.04 16.63
CA LYS A 278 -14.08 -4.33 15.90
C LYS A 278 -12.74 -5.06 15.91
N GLN A 279 -11.67 -4.33 15.81
CA GLN A 279 -10.33 -4.91 15.80
C GLN A 279 -9.90 -5.37 17.20
N ALA A 280 -10.26 -4.63 18.23
CA ALA A 280 -10.07 -5.08 19.60
C ALA A 280 -10.79 -6.41 19.85
N ALA A 281 -12.05 -6.54 19.39
CA ALA A 281 -12.81 -7.79 19.47
C ALA A 281 -12.17 -8.94 18.67
N ASN A 282 -11.60 -8.65 17.49
CA ASN A 282 -10.88 -9.66 16.71
C ASN A 282 -9.58 -10.11 17.38
N LEU A 283 -8.86 -9.22 18.06
CA LEU A 283 -7.67 -9.56 18.83
C LEU A 283 -7.99 -10.52 19.98
N GLU A 284 -9.06 -10.24 20.72
CA GLU A 284 -9.55 -11.13 21.78
C GLU A 284 -9.95 -12.50 21.22
N ALA A 285 -10.67 -12.53 20.09
CA ALA A 285 -11.07 -13.76 19.44
C ALA A 285 -9.87 -14.57 18.90
N GLU A 286 -8.83 -13.91 18.39
CA GLU A 286 -7.61 -14.58 17.93
C GLU A 286 -6.79 -15.13 19.12
N ALA A 287 -6.70 -14.39 20.21
CA ALA A 287 -6.09 -14.89 21.45
C ALA A 287 -6.79 -16.15 21.96
N GLU A 288 -8.14 -16.19 21.97
CA GLU A 288 -8.90 -17.40 22.35
C GLU A 288 -8.61 -18.58 21.42
N ARG A 289 -8.57 -18.38 20.10
CA ARG A 289 -8.21 -19.44 19.15
C ARG A 289 -6.80 -19.99 19.36
N GLN A 290 -5.88 -19.15 19.77
CA GLN A 290 -4.52 -19.58 20.05
C GLN A 290 -4.42 -20.34 21.36
N ILE A 291 -5.18 -19.91 22.38
CA ILE A 291 -5.33 -20.64 23.64
C ILE A 291 -5.92 -22.03 23.40
N GLU A 292 -6.96 -22.12 22.55
CA GLU A 292 -7.58 -23.38 22.16
C GLU A 292 -6.58 -24.32 21.48
N LYS A 293 -5.72 -23.81 20.58
CA LYS A 293 -4.65 -24.59 19.93
C LYS A 293 -3.57 -25.03 20.89
N LEU A 294 -3.27 -24.24 21.92
CA LEU A 294 -2.30 -24.62 22.97
C LEU A 294 -2.87 -25.71 23.89
N THR A 295 -4.17 -25.68 24.15
CA THR A 295 -4.87 -26.67 24.98
C THR A 295 -5.21 -27.96 24.24
N SER A 296 -5.51 -27.91 22.94
CA SER A 296 -5.89 -29.08 22.11
C SER A 296 -4.72 -29.96 21.66
N LYS A 297 -3.46 -29.49 21.75
CA LYS A 297 -2.28 -30.31 21.50
C LYS A 297 -1.98 -31.33 22.59
N LYS A 298 -2.84 -31.48 23.59
CA LYS A 298 -2.69 -32.34 24.76
C LYS A 298 -3.44 -33.66 24.66
N GLU A 299 -4.25 -33.88 23.60
CA GLU A 299 -4.83 -35.17 23.22
C GLU A 299 -4.02 -35.83 22.08
#